data_3eb632194d7df37cba7ac727dcd47dfb
#
_entry.id   3eb632194d7df37cba7ac727dcd47dfb
#
_cell.length_a   1.000
_cell.length_b   1.000
_cell.length_c   1.000
_cell.angle_alpha   90.00
_cell.angle_beta   90.00
_cell.angle_gamma   90.00
#
_symmetry.space_group_name_H-M   'P 1'
#
loop_
_entity.id
_entity.type
_entity.pdbx_description
1 polymer ?
#
loop_
_entity_poly.entity_id
_entity_poly.type
_entity_poly.pdbx_seq_one_letter_code
_entity_poly.pdbx_strand_id
1 'polypeptide(L)'
;MIKKRVMKEIDRSIKTIWKKDIRKDYLEEYLLREDSLKCAMYYHLRKKLDKLLRENHLRIYPEYYFKELKYRADIAIVEIDEEMEYSWLGKAVTDVIALFELKCTGGADDATINWIKNDIWKFKDYLRIC
;
A
#
# COMPACT_ATOMS: atom_id res chain seq x y z
N MET A 1 6.38 11.33 -13.82
CA MET A 1 6.21 9.89 -14.05
C MET A 1 7.21 9.09 -13.21
N ILE A 2 6.74 8.08 -12.51
CA ILE A 2 7.60 7.28 -11.65
C ILE A 2 8.45 6.30 -12.46
N LYS A 3 9.71 6.11 -12.05
CA LYS A 3 10.64 5.23 -12.75
C LYS A 3 10.34 3.75 -12.46
N LYS A 4 10.58 2.89 -13.44
CA LYS A 4 10.42 1.43 -13.28
C LYS A 4 11.20 0.89 -12.07
N ARG A 5 12.38 1.45 -11.82
CA ARG A 5 13.20 1.05 -10.67
C ARG A 5 12.48 1.25 -9.34
N VAL A 6 11.78 2.37 -9.21
CA VAL A 6 11.02 2.69 -8.00
C VAL A 6 9.87 1.70 -7.84
N MET A 7 9.16 1.39 -8.92
CA MET A 7 8.06 0.42 -8.89
C MET A 7 8.54 -0.98 -8.50
N LYS A 8 9.68 -1.40 -9.01
CA LYS A 8 10.27 -2.69 -8.65
C LYS A 8 10.65 -2.74 -7.18
N GLU A 9 11.21 -1.66 -6.66
CA GLU A 9 11.58 -1.57 -5.25
C GLU A 9 10.36 -1.64 -4.34
N ILE A 10 9.29 -0.96 -4.71
CA ILE A 10 8.03 -1.00 -3.99
C ILE A 10 7.49 -2.45 -3.98
N ASP A 11 7.46 -3.09 -5.13
CA ASP A 11 6.96 -4.46 -5.27
C ASP A 11 7.77 -5.43 -4.40
N ARG A 12 9.08 -5.34 -4.48
CA ARG A 12 9.97 -6.19 -3.68
C ARG A 12 9.77 -5.96 -2.19
N SER A 13 9.63 -4.71 -1.78
CA SER A 13 9.43 -4.35 -0.38
C SER A 13 8.10 -4.89 0.15
N ILE A 14 7.04 -4.80 -0.65
CA ILE A 14 5.74 -5.36 -0.27
C ILE A 14 5.85 -6.85 -0.02
N LYS A 15 6.49 -7.58 -0.91
CA LYS A 15 6.66 -9.03 -0.77
C LYS A 15 7.47 -9.38 0.47
N THR A 16 8.54 -8.64 0.73
CA THR A 16 9.37 -8.85 1.92
C THR A 16 8.60 -8.56 3.20
N ILE A 17 7.89 -7.45 3.24
CA ILE A 17 7.06 -7.07 4.39
C ILE A 17 6.03 -8.16 4.65
N TRP A 18 5.33 -8.61 3.62
CA TRP A 18 4.30 -9.63 3.76
C TRP A 18 4.85 -10.95 4.30
N LYS A 19 5.96 -11.41 3.75
CA LYS A 19 6.53 -12.70 4.11
C LYS A 19 7.26 -12.70 5.44
N LYS A 20 7.83 -11.56 5.86
CA LYS A 20 8.61 -11.46 7.10
C LYS A 20 7.88 -10.69 8.19
N ASP A 21 7.62 -9.42 7.97
CA ASP A 21 7.10 -8.54 9.02
C ASP A 21 5.66 -8.87 9.38
N ILE A 22 4.81 -9.05 8.39
CA ILE A 22 3.39 -9.39 8.63
C ILE A 22 3.30 -10.80 9.21
N ARG A 23 4.07 -11.75 8.71
CA ARG A 23 4.10 -13.09 9.26
C ARG A 23 4.54 -13.09 10.71
N LYS A 24 5.54 -12.29 11.06
CA LYS A 24 6.01 -12.15 12.44
C LYS A 24 4.91 -11.57 13.32
N ASP A 25 4.26 -10.49 12.86
CA ASP A 25 3.14 -9.90 13.59
C ASP A 25 2.01 -10.89 13.81
N TYR A 26 1.72 -11.71 12.81
CA TYR A 26 0.73 -12.77 12.94
C TYR A 26 1.13 -13.79 14.00
N LEU A 27 2.37 -14.26 13.98
CA LEU A 27 2.84 -15.26 14.95
C LEU A 27 2.92 -14.71 16.37
N GLU A 28 3.11 -13.41 16.53
CA GLU A 28 3.14 -12.73 17.82
C GLU A 28 1.75 -12.22 18.26
N GLU A 29 0.71 -12.59 17.53
CA GLU A 29 -0.70 -12.31 17.87
C GLU A 29 -1.08 -10.83 17.82
N TYR A 30 -0.40 -10.06 16.96
CA TYR A 30 -0.75 -8.64 16.73
C TYR A 30 -1.88 -8.46 15.71
N LEU A 31 -2.16 -9.48 14.89
CA LEU A 31 -3.17 -9.38 13.83
C LEU A 31 -4.44 -10.09 14.25
N LEU A 32 -5.48 -9.30 14.51
CA LEU A 32 -6.78 -9.84 14.92
C LEU A 32 -7.78 -9.91 13.76
N ARG A 33 -7.83 -8.86 12.98
CA ARG A 33 -8.76 -8.71 11.84
C ARG A 33 -8.13 -7.85 10.75
N GLU A 34 -8.94 -7.58 9.74
CA GLU A 34 -8.54 -6.77 8.59
C GLU A 34 -7.98 -5.39 8.98
N ASP A 35 -8.59 -4.75 9.99
CA ASP A 35 -8.11 -3.45 10.45
C ASP A 35 -6.72 -3.50 11.04
N SER A 36 -6.43 -4.50 11.86
CA SER A 36 -5.07 -4.65 12.43
C SER A 36 -4.07 -5.01 11.35
N LEU A 37 -4.46 -5.80 10.36
CA LEU A 37 -3.63 -6.11 9.19
C LEU A 37 -3.31 -4.84 8.40
N LYS A 38 -4.30 -4.00 8.16
CA LYS A 38 -4.12 -2.73 7.46
C LYS A 38 -3.17 -1.80 8.20
N CYS A 39 -3.34 -1.67 9.50
CA CYS A 39 -2.46 -0.84 10.33
C CYS A 39 -1.02 -1.36 10.32
N ALA A 40 -0.84 -2.66 10.43
CA ALA A 40 0.49 -3.28 10.39
C ALA A 40 1.15 -3.06 9.03
N MET A 41 0.41 -3.26 7.95
CA MET A 41 0.91 -3.07 6.60
C MET A 41 1.30 -1.62 6.35
N TYR A 42 0.47 -0.67 6.76
CA TYR A 42 0.76 0.75 6.66
C TYR A 42 2.04 1.11 7.44
N TYR A 43 2.15 0.62 8.66
CA TYR A 43 3.32 0.87 9.50
C TYR A 43 4.61 0.36 8.85
N HIS A 44 4.61 -0.89 8.41
CA HIS A 44 5.81 -1.49 7.83
C HIS A 44 6.19 -0.85 6.49
N LEU A 45 5.21 -0.46 5.67
CA LEU A 45 5.47 0.25 4.44
C LEU A 45 6.09 1.62 4.70
N ARG A 46 5.52 2.39 5.66
CA ARG A 46 6.06 3.69 6.03
C ARG A 46 7.49 3.57 6.51
N LYS A 47 7.75 2.60 7.36
CA LYS A 47 9.09 2.40 7.94
C LYS A 47 10.11 1.97 6.88
N LYS A 48 9.76 0.99 6.08
CA LYS A 48 10.70 0.40 5.12
C LYS A 48 10.97 1.32 3.92
N LEU A 49 9.95 2.02 3.46
CA LEU A 49 10.03 2.83 2.24
C LEU A 49 10.22 4.32 2.51
N ASP A 50 10.48 4.74 3.74
CA ASP A 50 10.50 6.16 4.10
C ASP A 50 11.40 6.99 3.16
N LYS A 51 12.63 6.54 2.96
CA LYS A 51 13.59 7.26 2.12
C LYS A 51 13.12 7.32 0.66
N LEU A 52 12.70 6.19 0.13
CA LEU A 52 12.24 6.09 -1.25
C LEU A 52 11.00 6.96 -1.50
N LEU A 53 10.08 6.98 -0.55
CA LEU A 53 8.88 7.81 -0.65
C LEU A 53 9.24 9.30 -0.70
N ARG A 54 10.12 9.74 0.19
CA ARG A 54 10.53 11.15 0.25
C ARG A 54 11.26 11.58 -1.01
N GLU A 55 12.19 10.76 -1.49
CA GLU A 55 12.99 11.08 -2.68
C GLU A 55 12.17 11.15 -3.96
N ASN A 56 11.02 10.48 -4.00
CA ASN A 56 10.20 10.39 -5.20
C ASN A 56 8.86 11.12 -5.07
N HIS A 57 8.71 11.96 -4.07
CA HIS A 57 7.47 12.73 -3.81
C HIS A 57 6.25 11.84 -3.69
N LEU A 58 6.40 10.70 -3.03
CA LEU A 58 5.34 9.73 -2.83
C LEU A 58 4.79 9.79 -1.42
N ARG A 59 3.51 9.44 -1.29
CA ARG A 59 2.84 9.33 0.01
C ARG A 59 2.03 8.05 0.04
N ILE A 60 1.83 7.54 1.26
CA ILE A 60 0.98 6.37 1.50
C ILE A 60 -0.24 6.83 2.28
N TYR A 61 -1.42 6.47 1.81
CA TYR A 61 -2.67 6.79 2.51
C TYR A 61 -3.50 5.54 2.71
N PRO A 62 -3.96 5.26 3.93
CA PRO A 62 -4.98 4.23 4.14
C PRO A 62 -6.35 4.77 3.74
N GLU A 63 -7.25 3.88 3.37
CA GLU A 63 -8.64 4.23 3.03
C GLU A 63 -8.73 5.30 1.93
N TYR A 64 -7.95 5.14 0.87
CA TYR A 64 -7.91 6.11 -0.21
C TYR A 64 -8.99 5.88 -1.24
N TYR A 65 -9.80 6.91 -1.51
CA TYR A 65 -10.85 6.85 -2.53
C TYR A 65 -10.31 7.34 -3.88
N PHE A 66 -10.28 6.43 -4.84
CA PHE A 66 -9.82 6.73 -6.20
C PHE A 66 -11.05 7.04 -7.07
N LYS A 67 -11.25 8.32 -7.38
CA LYS A 67 -12.44 8.82 -8.05
C LYS A 67 -12.68 8.21 -9.43
N GLU A 68 -11.63 8.05 -10.21
CA GLU A 68 -11.73 7.58 -11.60
C GLU A 68 -12.32 6.19 -11.69
N LEU A 69 -12.07 5.35 -10.70
CA LEU A 69 -12.63 4.00 -10.64
C LEU A 69 -13.76 3.86 -9.64
N LYS A 70 -14.11 4.94 -8.93
CA LYS A 70 -15.10 4.89 -7.85
C LYS A 70 -14.79 3.77 -6.87
N TYR A 71 -13.54 3.67 -6.48
CA TYR A 71 -13.02 2.57 -5.68
C TYR A 71 -12.26 3.10 -4.46
N ARG A 72 -12.55 2.52 -3.30
CA ARG A 72 -11.82 2.83 -2.07
C ARG A 72 -10.81 1.71 -1.80
N ALA A 73 -9.53 2.04 -1.90
CA ALA A 73 -8.47 1.09 -1.61
C ALA A 73 -8.15 1.09 -0.12
N ASP A 74 -7.76 -0.06 0.39
CA ASP A 74 -7.31 -0.16 1.79
C ASP A 74 -6.06 0.67 2.02
N ILE A 75 -5.12 0.64 1.09
CA ILE A 75 -3.91 1.45 1.12
C ILE A 75 -3.59 1.89 -0.32
N ALA A 76 -3.16 3.13 -0.47
CA ALA A 76 -2.71 3.65 -1.75
C ALA A 76 -1.34 4.30 -1.61
N ILE A 77 -0.52 4.15 -2.65
CA ILE A 77 0.71 4.93 -2.82
C ILE A 77 0.44 5.91 -3.95
N VAL A 78 0.62 7.19 -3.66
CA VAL A 78 0.31 8.26 -4.60
C VAL A 78 1.51 9.18 -4.76
N GLU A 79 1.60 9.83 -5.91
CA GLU A 79 2.56 10.91 -6.16
C GLU A 79 1.88 12.24 -5.87
N ILE A 80 2.58 13.16 -5.21
CA ILE A 80 2.06 14.48 -4.92
C ILE A 80 2.98 15.54 -5.52
N ASP A 81 2.39 16.72 -5.79
CA ASP A 81 3.14 17.90 -6.14
C ASP A 81 3.36 18.73 -4.87
N GLU A 82 4.56 18.67 -4.32
CA GLU A 82 4.90 19.34 -3.06
C GLU A 82 4.98 20.86 -3.18
N GLU A 83 5.08 21.38 -4.39
CA GLU A 83 5.15 22.82 -4.64
C GLU A 83 3.80 23.44 -4.95
N MET A 84 2.78 22.58 -5.12
CA MET A 84 1.44 23.05 -5.46
C MET A 84 0.74 23.68 -4.25
N GLU A 85 0.11 24.83 -4.45
CA GLU A 85 -0.79 25.39 -3.45
C GLU A 85 -2.12 24.64 -3.51
N TYR A 86 -2.64 24.23 -2.38
CA TYR A 86 -3.86 23.45 -2.32
C TYR A 86 -4.72 23.85 -1.14
N SER A 87 -6.04 23.75 -1.30
CA SER A 87 -7.00 23.96 -0.22
C SER A 87 -7.08 22.76 0.73
N TRP A 88 -6.77 21.56 0.21
CA TRP A 88 -6.64 20.35 1.01
C TRP A 88 -5.71 19.37 0.27
N LEU A 89 -5.06 18.51 1.05
CA LEU A 89 -3.95 17.69 0.56
C LEU A 89 -4.32 16.80 -0.64
N GLY A 90 -5.53 16.30 -0.70
CA GLY A 90 -5.96 15.45 -1.82
C GLY A 90 -5.83 16.10 -3.18
N LYS A 91 -5.87 17.43 -3.26
CA LYS A 91 -5.70 18.15 -4.53
C LYS A 91 -4.27 18.16 -5.03
N ALA A 92 -3.30 17.89 -4.16
CA ALA A 92 -1.89 17.82 -4.55
C ALA A 92 -1.53 16.48 -5.20
N VAL A 93 -2.43 15.50 -5.17
CA VAL A 93 -2.19 14.19 -5.77
C VAL A 93 -2.18 14.31 -7.28
N THR A 94 -1.05 13.97 -7.90
CA THR A 94 -0.88 14.04 -9.35
C THR A 94 -1.03 12.68 -10.03
N ASP A 95 -0.77 11.60 -9.32
CA ASP A 95 -0.89 10.25 -9.87
C ASP A 95 -1.07 9.23 -8.75
N VAL A 96 -1.75 8.14 -9.06
CA VAL A 96 -1.90 6.99 -8.17
C VAL A 96 -0.97 5.89 -8.68
N ILE A 97 0.03 5.55 -7.85
CA ILE A 97 1.07 4.60 -8.25
C ILE A 97 0.65 3.16 -8.01
N ALA A 98 0.02 2.91 -6.87
CA ALA A 98 -0.41 1.57 -6.49
C ALA A 98 -1.61 1.62 -5.56
N LEU A 99 -2.49 0.66 -5.71
CA LEU A 99 -3.65 0.45 -4.83
C LEU A 99 -3.57 -0.96 -4.27
N PHE A 100 -3.80 -1.10 -2.98
CA PHE A 100 -3.76 -2.39 -2.29
C PHE A 100 -5.09 -2.71 -1.66
N GLU A 101 -5.49 -3.96 -1.78
CA GLU A 101 -6.64 -4.49 -1.09
C GLU A 101 -6.18 -5.64 -0.20
N LEU A 102 -6.57 -5.59 1.07
CA LEU A 102 -6.21 -6.58 2.06
C LEU A 102 -7.45 -7.40 2.40
N LYS A 103 -7.31 -8.70 2.47
CA LYS A 103 -8.38 -9.61 2.81
C LYS A 103 -7.99 -10.46 4.01
N CYS A 104 -8.90 -10.62 4.93
CA CYS A 104 -8.71 -11.41 6.13
C CYS A 104 -10.04 -12.10 6.45
N THR A 105 -10.23 -13.29 5.90
CA THR A 105 -11.47 -14.07 6.10
C THR A 105 -11.22 -15.12 7.17
N GLY A 106 -12.06 -15.13 8.20
CA GLY A 106 -11.97 -16.12 9.27
C GLY A 106 -10.77 -15.95 10.19
N GLY A 107 -10.09 -14.81 10.15
CA GLY A 107 -8.94 -14.52 10.99
C GLY A 107 -7.69 -14.20 10.17
N ALA A 108 -6.62 -13.81 10.87
CA ALA A 108 -5.39 -13.36 10.20
C ALA A 108 -4.63 -14.49 9.49
N ASP A 109 -4.87 -15.73 9.87
CA ASP A 109 -4.26 -16.90 9.24
C ASP A 109 -4.71 -17.09 7.79
N ASP A 110 -5.86 -16.50 7.42
CA ASP A 110 -6.36 -16.53 6.05
C ASP A 110 -6.28 -15.14 5.41
N ALA A 111 -5.32 -14.34 5.80
CA ALA A 111 -5.14 -13.01 5.24
C ALA A 111 -4.38 -13.06 3.91
N THR A 112 -4.78 -12.20 3.00
CA THR A 112 -4.14 -12.05 1.69
C THR A 112 -3.94 -10.58 1.39
N ILE A 113 -2.94 -10.29 0.56
CA ILE A 113 -2.75 -8.97 -0.01
C ILE A 113 -2.90 -9.04 -1.52
N ASN A 114 -3.55 -8.06 -2.05
CA ASN A 114 -3.85 -7.95 -3.46
C ASN A 114 -3.54 -6.53 -3.89
N TRP A 115 -2.76 -6.33 -4.93
CA TRP A 115 -2.48 -4.99 -5.37
C TRP A 115 -2.67 -4.80 -6.86
N ILE A 116 -3.05 -3.60 -7.23
CA ILE A 116 -3.43 -3.22 -8.58
C ILE A 116 -2.48 -2.13 -9.03
N LYS A 117 -1.91 -2.30 -10.20
CA LYS A 117 -1.10 -1.23 -10.81
C LYS A 117 -2.00 -0.26 -11.55
N ASN A 118 -1.74 1.01 -11.34
CA ASN A 118 -2.52 2.08 -11.93
C ASN A 118 -2.55 2.04 -13.46
N ASP A 119 -1.42 1.78 -14.09
CA ASP A 119 -1.28 1.87 -15.55
C ASP A 119 -1.90 0.70 -16.32
N ILE A 120 -2.13 -0.42 -15.67
CA ILE A 120 -2.66 -1.61 -16.33
C ILE A 120 -3.94 -2.16 -15.72
N TRP A 121 -4.36 -1.63 -14.60
CA TRP A 121 -5.64 -1.95 -13.95
C TRP A 121 -5.90 -3.44 -13.77
N LYS A 122 -4.89 -4.18 -13.37
CA LYS A 122 -5.07 -5.61 -13.12
C LYS A 122 -4.42 -6.01 -11.82
N PHE A 123 -4.96 -7.04 -11.22
CA PHE A 123 -4.37 -7.63 -10.04
C PHE A 123 -3.04 -8.24 -10.42
N LYS A 124 -2.01 -7.91 -9.68
CA LYS A 124 -0.69 -8.41 -9.95
C LYS A 124 -0.42 -9.73 -9.26
N ASP A 125 -0.59 -9.76 -7.95
CA ASP A 125 -0.25 -10.93 -7.14
C ASP A 125 -1.18 -11.10 -5.97
N TYR A 126 -1.40 -12.35 -5.60
CA TYR A 126 -2.01 -12.71 -4.34
C TYR A 126 -0.94 -13.33 -3.45
N LEU A 127 -0.78 -12.79 -2.25
CA LEU A 127 0.15 -13.32 -1.27
C LEU A 127 -0.63 -13.74 -0.03
N ARG A 128 -0.34 -14.93 0.48
CA ARG A 128 -0.98 -15.45 1.68
C ARG A 128 0.02 -15.53 2.82
N ILE A 129 -0.44 -15.29 4.04
CA ILE A 129 0.40 -15.38 5.23
C ILE A 129 0.76 -16.83 5.53
N CYS A 130 -0.17 -17.73 5.39
CA CYS A 130 0.02 -19.14 5.67
C CYS A 130 0.16 -20.00 4.42
#